data_4b91d967f2931ffbeec254e93fae7eee
#
_entry.id   4b91d967f2931ffbeec254e93fae7eee
#
_cell.length_a   1.000
_cell.length_b   1.000
_cell.length_c   1.000
_cell.angle_alpha   90.00
_cell.angle_beta   90.00
_cell.angle_gamma   90.00
#
_symmetry.space_group_name_H-M   'P 1'
#
loop_
_entity.id
_entity.type
_entity.pdbx_description
1 polymer ?
#
loop_
_entity_poly.entity_id
_entity_poly.type
_entity_poly.pdbx_seq_one_letter_code
_entity_poly.pdbx_strand_id
1 'polypeptide(L)'
;NQAGPTTQLSWLMPPGPAGQRSFALKKTRPAIKLEMMARRDAASGQFDLTDAGQPVLRYNYATIAPGDVVAKVDAANRIYAQARSDYIHPLFGLNGETLTQDWSVDHPHHRGIYCAWPEVDWRGQRGDLHALQHVFARPTGECKPTSGPVFAQIEAENVWLWENGESLVNERAIIRAYHA
;
A
#
# COMPACT_ATOMS: atom_id res chain seq x y z
N ASN A 1 15.14 25.77 16.65
CA ASN A 1 15.57 24.48 17.24
C ASN A 1 15.46 23.39 16.16
N GLN A 2 16.58 23.06 15.50
CA GLN A 2 16.66 21.83 14.69
C GLN A 2 16.68 20.67 15.68
N ALA A 3 15.61 19.86 15.68
CA ALA A 3 15.63 18.59 16.39
C ALA A 3 16.73 17.71 15.75
N GLY A 4 17.67 17.24 16.56
CA GLY A 4 18.69 16.30 16.10
C GLY A 4 18.07 15.00 15.57
N PRO A 5 18.88 14.11 14.95
CA PRO A 5 18.37 12.86 14.38
C PRO A 5 17.69 12.04 15.47
N THR A 6 16.40 11.75 15.26
CA THR A 6 15.63 10.88 16.14
C THR A 6 15.83 9.43 15.74
N THR A 7 16.05 8.55 16.73
CA THR A 7 16.11 7.10 16.54
C THR A 7 14.81 6.49 17.04
N GLN A 8 14.09 5.79 16.17
CA GLN A 8 12.92 5.02 16.54
C GLN A 8 13.33 3.59 16.88
N LEU A 9 12.88 3.10 18.03
CA LEU A 9 13.03 1.70 18.43
C LEU A 9 11.68 1.00 18.32
N SER A 10 11.70 -0.19 17.73
CA SER A 10 10.52 -1.05 17.64
C SER A 10 10.89 -2.45 18.09
N TRP A 11 10.03 -3.07 18.89
CA TRP A 11 10.22 -4.45 19.34
C TRP A 11 8.87 -5.15 19.49
N LEU A 12 8.89 -6.47 19.39
CA LEU A 12 7.74 -7.31 19.70
C LEU A 12 7.75 -7.61 21.20
N MET A 13 6.63 -7.36 21.85
CA MET A 13 6.47 -7.70 23.26
C MET A 13 6.00 -9.15 23.37
N PRO A 14 6.79 -10.04 23.97
CA PRO A 14 6.36 -11.43 24.14
C PRO A 14 5.10 -11.51 25.00
N PRO A 15 4.21 -12.48 24.75
CA PRO A 15 3.04 -12.70 25.59
C PRO A 15 3.47 -12.99 27.04
N GLY A 16 2.61 -12.65 28.00
CA GLY A 16 2.86 -12.88 29.42
C GLY A 16 1.76 -12.29 30.28
N PRO A 17 1.78 -12.53 31.61
CA PRO A 17 0.75 -12.07 32.50
C PRO A 17 0.62 -10.56 32.51
N ALA A 18 -0.57 -10.07 32.83
CA ALA A 18 -0.82 -8.64 33.03
C ALA A 18 0.05 -8.11 34.16
N GLY A 19 0.58 -6.90 34.03
CA GLY A 19 1.39 -6.25 35.06
C GLY A 19 2.47 -5.34 34.46
N GLN A 20 3.23 -4.71 35.34
CA GLN A 20 4.35 -3.86 34.97
C GLN A 20 5.51 -4.71 34.45
N ARG A 21 6.09 -4.34 33.32
CA ARG A 21 7.28 -4.98 32.77
C ARG A 21 8.36 -3.94 32.55
N SER A 22 9.60 -4.31 32.83
CA SER A 22 10.77 -3.47 32.61
C SER A 22 11.64 -4.07 31.51
N PHE A 23 12.11 -3.25 30.61
CA PHE A 23 12.99 -3.65 29.51
C PHE A 23 14.28 -2.86 29.58
N ALA A 24 15.41 -3.50 29.30
CA ALA A 24 16.70 -2.86 29.22
C ALA A 24 17.22 -2.93 27.79
N LEU A 25 17.59 -1.78 27.23
CA LEU A 25 18.22 -1.71 25.92
C LEU A 25 19.70 -2.10 26.07
N LYS A 26 20.13 -3.14 25.36
CA LYS A 26 21.53 -3.55 25.27
C LYS A 26 21.99 -3.48 23.82
N LYS A 27 23.12 -2.82 23.58
CA LYS A 27 23.76 -2.83 22.28
C LYS A 27 24.42 -4.20 22.09
N THR A 28 23.88 -5.02 21.19
CA THR A 28 24.43 -6.31 20.79
C THR A 28 24.69 -6.30 19.27
N ARG A 29 25.45 -7.27 18.78
CA ARG A 29 25.62 -7.55 17.35
C ARG A 29 25.23 -9.00 17.04
N PRO A 30 23.97 -9.41 17.31
CA PRO A 30 23.52 -10.72 16.89
C PRO A 30 23.40 -10.75 15.37
N ALA A 31 23.46 -11.94 14.79
CA ALA A 31 22.95 -12.15 13.44
C ALA A 31 21.44 -11.84 13.46
N ILE A 32 21.01 -10.80 12.76
CA ILE A 32 19.59 -10.44 12.70
C ILE A 32 18.94 -11.29 11.62
N LYS A 33 18.02 -12.16 12.01
CA LYS A 33 17.15 -12.83 11.06
C LYS A 33 16.08 -11.84 10.64
N LEU A 34 15.95 -11.62 9.33
CA LEU A 34 14.89 -10.78 8.78
C LEU A 34 13.65 -11.65 8.61
N GLU A 35 12.69 -11.53 9.52
CA GLU A 35 11.42 -12.25 9.45
C GLU A 35 10.47 -11.54 8.45
N MET A 36 10.41 -10.22 8.54
CA MET A 36 9.58 -9.42 7.66
C MET A 36 10.40 -8.89 6.47
N MET A 37 9.94 -9.20 5.27
CA MET A 37 10.60 -8.80 4.02
C MET A 37 9.67 -7.95 3.16
N ALA A 38 10.22 -6.89 2.55
CA ALA A 38 9.60 -6.13 1.48
C ALA A 38 10.43 -6.34 0.21
N ARG A 39 9.88 -7.02 -0.78
CA ARG A 39 10.55 -7.36 -2.04
C ARG A 39 9.89 -6.64 -3.21
N ARG A 40 10.66 -5.92 -3.99
CA ARG A 40 10.21 -5.29 -5.23
C ARG A 40 10.22 -6.29 -6.38
N ASP A 41 9.12 -6.35 -7.11
CA ASP A 41 9.03 -6.89 -8.45
C ASP A 41 8.84 -5.74 -9.45
N ALA A 42 9.92 -5.36 -10.09
CA ALA A 42 9.90 -4.24 -11.04
C ALA A 42 9.17 -4.60 -12.35
N ALA A 43 9.13 -5.88 -12.72
CA ALA A 43 8.48 -6.32 -13.94
C ALA A 43 6.96 -6.21 -13.86
N SER A 44 6.39 -6.52 -12.69
CA SER A 44 4.94 -6.40 -12.45
C SER A 44 4.53 -5.05 -11.86
N GLY A 45 5.48 -4.22 -11.42
CA GLY A 45 5.19 -2.96 -10.75
C GLY A 45 4.62 -3.11 -9.34
N GLN A 46 5.12 -4.09 -8.60
CA GLN A 46 4.57 -4.51 -7.32
C GLN A 46 5.63 -4.66 -6.23
N PHE A 47 5.19 -4.59 -4.98
CA PHE A 47 5.96 -5.02 -3.81
C PHE A 47 5.20 -6.11 -3.08
N ASP A 48 5.89 -7.20 -2.76
CA ASP A 48 5.38 -8.22 -1.85
C ASP A 48 5.96 -8.01 -0.45
N LEU A 49 5.09 -7.99 0.56
CA LEU A 49 5.46 -8.11 1.95
C LEU A 49 5.21 -9.53 2.42
N THR A 50 6.23 -10.13 3.04
CA THR A 50 6.14 -11.50 3.57
C THR A 50 6.60 -11.53 5.04
N ASP A 51 6.02 -12.44 5.81
CA ASP A 51 6.41 -12.77 7.18
C ASP A 51 6.94 -14.21 7.21
N ALA A 52 8.19 -14.41 7.61
CA ALA A 52 8.87 -15.70 7.60
C ALA A 52 8.69 -16.49 6.28
N GLY A 53 8.60 -15.76 5.16
CA GLY A 53 8.37 -16.31 3.82
C GLY A 53 6.90 -16.51 3.44
N GLN A 54 5.96 -16.36 4.36
CA GLN A 54 4.53 -16.41 4.06
C GLN A 54 4.04 -15.07 3.52
N PRO A 55 3.17 -15.04 2.50
CA PRO A 55 2.67 -13.79 1.96
C PRO A 55 1.76 -13.07 2.97
N VAL A 56 1.94 -11.76 3.08
CA VAL A 56 1.11 -10.89 3.93
C VAL A 56 0.26 -9.98 3.05
N LEU A 57 0.88 -9.25 2.15
CA LEU A 57 0.17 -8.38 1.22
C LEU A 57 1.02 -8.08 -0.02
N ARG A 58 0.35 -7.61 -1.06
CA ARG A 58 0.98 -7.03 -2.25
C ARG A 58 0.52 -5.58 -2.42
N TYR A 59 1.48 -4.69 -2.60
CA TYR A 59 1.23 -3.29 -2.94
C TYR A 59 1.51 -3.05 -4.42
N ASN A 60 0.52 -2.56 -5.14
CA ASN A 60 0.59 -2.24 -6.55
C ASN A 60 1.01 -0.77 -6.70
N TYR A 61 2.31 -0.52 -6.81
CA TYR A 61 2.84 0.84 -6.94
C TYR A 61 2.77 1.34 -8.38
N ALA A 62 2.87 0.48 -9.39
CA ALA A 62 2.68 0.87 -10.78
C ALA A 62 1.20 0.90 -11.15
N THR A 63 0.89 1.61 -12.23
CA THR A 63 -0.47 1.65 -12.77
C THR A 63 -0.81 0.32 -13.43
N ILE A 64 -1.78 -0.38 -12.88
CA ILE A 64 -2.26 -1.69 -13.36
C ILE A 64 -3.50 -1.48 -14.22
N ALA A 65 -3.42 -1.88 -15.47
CA ALA A 65 -4.53 -1.82 -16.40
C ALA A 65 -5.61 -2.89 -16.09
N PRO A 66 -6.87 -2.67 -16.46
CA PRO A 66 -7.97 -3.60 -16.20
C PRO A 66 -7.89 -4.92 -16.97
N GLY A 67 -7.14 -4.99 -18.06
CA GLY A 67 -7.03 -6.19 -18.88
C GLY A 67 -8.38 -6.71 -19.40
N ASP A 68 -8.50 -8.02 -19.50
CA ASP A 68 -9.69 -8.69 -20.07
C ASP A 68 -10.96 -8.60 -19.21
N VAL A 69 -10.84 -8.12 -17.95
CA VAL A 69 -12.01 -7.99 -17.08
C VAL A 69 -13.01 -6.98 -17.61
N VAL A 70 -12.55 -5.96 -18.38
CA VAL A 70 -13.42 -4.94 -18.99
C VAL A 70 -14.51 -5.55 -19.85
N ALA A 71 -14.22 -6.67 -20.53
CA ALA A 71 -15.19 -7.36 -21.37
C ALA A 71 -16.36 -7.96 -20.58
N LYS A 72 -16.16 -8.22 -19.27
CA LYS A 72 -17.16 -8.79 -18.35
C LYS A 72 -17.97 -7.74 -17.61
N VAL A 73 -17.52 -6.48 -17.66
CA VAL A 73 -18.19 -5.35 -17.00
C VAL A 73 -19.35 -4.86 -17.86
N ASP A 74 -20.51 -4.62 -17.25
CA ASP A 74 -21.65 -4.03 -17.93
C ASP A 74 -21.30 -2.70 -18.60
N ALA A 75 -21.91 -2.44 -19.76
CA ALA A 75 -21.59 -1.27 -20.58
C ALA A 75 -21.69 0.05 -19.79
N ALA A 76 -22.69 0.19 -18.92
CA ALA A 76 -22.89 1.37 -18.07
C ALA A 76 -21.75 1.57 -17.05
N ASN A 77 -21.10 0.49 -16.60
CA ASN A 77 -20.07 0.51 -15.56
C ASN A 77 -18.64 0.55 -16.14
N ARG A 78 -18.47 0.42 -17.45
CA ARG A 78 -17.14 0.38 -18.08
C ARG A 78 -16.34 1.66 -17.87
N ILE A 79 -16.97 2.79 -17.71
CA ILE A 79 -16.30 4.07 -17.40
C ILE A 79 -15.52 4.02 -16.10
N TYR A 80 -15.89 3.13 -15.18
CA TYR A 80 -15.24 2.93 -13.87
C TYR A 80 -14.14 1.86 -13.91
N ALA A 81 -13.98 1.14 -15.02
CA ALA A 81 -12.93 0.14 -15.19
C ALA A 81 -11.61 0.81 -15.61
N GLN A 82 -11.11 1.72 -14.77
CA GLN A 82 -9.91 2.51 -15.05
C GLN A 82 -8.65 1.85 -14.49
N ALA A 83 -7.52 2.11 -15.14
CA ALA A 83 -6.21 1.71 -14.63
C ALA A 83 -5.90 2.44 -13.32
N ARG A 84 -5.47 1.68 -12.30
CA ARG A 84 -5.18 2.18 -10.94
C ARG A 84 -3.79 1.80 -10.49
N SER A 85 -3.14 2.70 -9.78
CA SER A 85 -1.96 2.48 -8.95
C SER A 85 -2.30 2.75 -7.49
N ASP A 86 -1.34 2.58 -6.61
CA ASP A 86 -1.44 2.93 -5.20
C ASP A 86 -2.58 2.20 -4.48
N TYR A 87 -2.52 0.86 -4.51
CA TYR A 87 -3.50 0.02 -3.82
C TYR A 87 -2.89 -1.32 -3.37
N ILE A 88 -3.50 -1.91 -2.35
CA ILE A 88 -3.11 -3.21 -1.80
C ILE A 88 -4.08 -4.28 -2.31
N HIS A 89 -3.55 -5.22 -3.07
CA HIS A 89 -4.23 -6.47 -3.45
C HIS A 89 -3.22 -7.47 -4.01
N PRO A 90 -3.25 -8.75 -3.56
CA PRO A 90 -4.07 -9.26 -2.46
C PRO A 90 -3.57 -8.84 -1.08
N LEU A 91 -4.47 -8.80 -0.10
CA LEU A 91 -4.17 -8.92 1.31
C LEU A 91 -4.49 -10.35 1.73
N PHE A 92 -3.57 -10.99 2.45
CA PHE A 92 -3.74 -12.37 2.88
C PHE A 92 -4.10 -12.46 4.36
N GLY A 93 -4.95 -13.42 4.70
CA GLY A 93 -5.22 -13.81 6.07
C GLY A 93 -4.16 -14.76 6.62
N LEU A 94 -4.27 -15.08 7.91
CA LEU A 94 -3.28 -15.90 8.61
C LEU A 94 -3.17 -17.34 8.10
N ASN A 95 -4.18 -17.83 7.39
CA ASN A 95 -4.19 -19.16 6.76
C ASN A 95 -3.88 -19.09 5.26
N GLY A 96 -3.45 -17.93 4.75
CA GLY A 96 -3.12 -17.71 3.34
C GLY A 96 -4.31 -17.42 2.43
N GLU A 97 -5.53 -17.29 2.97
CA GLU A 97 -6.73 -16.89 2.22
C GLU A 97 -6.63 -15.42 1.78
N THR A 98 -7.15 -15.12 0.59
CA THR A 98 -7.23 -13.74 0.10
C THR A 98 -8.42 -13.02 0.72
N LEU A 99 -8.15 -11.92 1.42
CA LEU A 99 -9.16 -11.11 2.13
C LEU A 99 -9.73 -9.95 1.30
N THR A 100 -9.10 -9.63 0.18
CA THR A 100 -9.51 -8.53 -0.70
C THR A 100 -9.91 -9.04 -2.06
N GLN A 101 -10.71 -8.26 -2.78
CA GLN A 101 -11.08 -8.51 -4.18
C GLN A 101 -10.47 -7.43 -5.07
N ASP A 102 -10.08 -7.80 -6.28
CA ASP A 102 -9.68 -6.90 -7.35
C ASP A 102 -10.61 -7.08 -8.55
N TRP A 103 -11.02 -5.97 -9.17
CA TRP A 103 -11.90 -5.97 -10.35
C TRP A 103 -13.25 -6.67 -10.15
N SER A 104 -14.10 -6.12 -9.27
CA SER A 104 -15.51 -6.53 -9.23
C SER A 104 -16.21 -6.15 -10.53
N VAL A 105 -17.02 -7.04 -11.10
CA VAL A 105 -17.73 -6.79 -12.39
C VAL A 105 -18.86 -5.76 -12.25
N ASP A 106 -19.44 -5.62 -11.05
CA ASP A 106 -20.49 -4.67 -10.72
C ASP A 106 -19.94 -3.33 -10.20
N HIS A 107 -18.75 -3.34 -9.59
CA HIS A 107 -18.05 -2.17 -9.07
C HIS A 107 -16.57 -2.20 -9.48
N PRO A 108 -16.24 -2.00 -10.77
CA PRO A 108 -14.90 -2.22 -11.30
C PRO A 108 -13.84 -1.25 -10.76
N HIS A 109 -14.24 -0.15 -10.11
CA HIS A 109 -13.34 0.75 -9.40
C HIS A 109 -12.91 0.23 -8.02
N HIS A 110 -13.55 -0.82 -7.48
CA HIS A 110 -13.11 -1.45 -6.23
C HIS A 110 -11.88 -2.33 -6.48
N ARG A 111 -10.75 -1.96 -5.90
CA ARG A 111 -9.42 -2.53 -6.14
C ARG A 111 -8.67 -2.87 -4.85
N GLY A 112 -9.25 -3.70 -4.00
CA GLY A 112 -8.63 -4.03 -2.72
C GLY A 112 -8.69 -2.89 -1.72
N ILE A 113 -7.54 -2.44 -1.17
CA ILE A 113 -7.44 -1.34 -0.21
C ILE A 113 -6.71 -0.17 -0.87
N TYR A 114 -7.32 0.99 -0.93
CA TYR A 114 -6.79 2.20 -1.57
C TYR A 114 -7.31 3.46 -0.90
N CYS A 115 -6.65 4.58 -1.14
CA CYS A 115 -7.17 5.89 -0.76
C CYS A 115 -8.40 6.21 -1.62
N ALA A 116 -9.57 6.36 -0.97
CA ALA A 116 -10.83 6.67 -1.60
C ALA A 116 -11.27 8.08 -1.19
N TRP A 117 -11.23 9.01 -2.13
CA TRP A 117 -11.70 10.38 -1.91
C TRP A 117 -12.69 10.76 -3.01
N PRO A 118 -13.99 10.56 -2.79
CA PRO A 118 -15.02 11.04 -3.70
C PRO A 118 -15.17 12.56 -3.59
N GLU A 119 -15.73 13.17 -4.63
CA GLU A 119 -16.08 14.60 -4.66
C GLU A 119 -14.90 15.54 -4.40
N VAL A 120 -13.78 15.31 -5.07
CA VAL A 120 -12.65 16.24 -5.09
C VAL A 120 -13.05 17.49 -5.86
N ASP A 121 -12.98 18.66 -5.21
CA ASP A 121 -13.25 19.96 -5.84
C ASP A 121 -12.07 20.91 -5.61
N TRP A 122 -11.46 21.37 -6.68
CA TRP A 122 -10.31 22.27 -6.60
C TRP A 122 -10.26 23.20 -7.81
N ARG A 123 -10.25 24.52 -7.58
CA ARG A 123 -10.15 25.54 -8.62
C ARG A 123 -11.15 25.40 -9.75
N GLY A 124 -12.38 25.00 -9.42
CA GLY A 124 -13.46 24.81 -10.38
C GLY A 124 -13.41 23.49 -11.15
N GLN A 125 -12.43 22.63 -10.90
CA GLN A 125 -12.41 21.26 -11.40
C GLN A 125 -13.03 20.31 -10.37
N ARG A 126 -13.82 19.36 -10.83
CA ARG A 126 -14.43 18.32 -9.97
C ARG A 126 -14.01 16.94 -10.45
N GLY A 127 -13.75 16.04 -9.53
CA GLY A 127 -13.37 14.67 -9.82
C GLY A 127 -13.67 13.73 -8.68
N ASP A 128 -13.42 12.46 -8.90
CA ASP A 128 -13.63 11.39 -7.94
C ASP A 128 -12.44 10.42 -8.00
N LEU A 129 -11.56 10.48 -6.98
CA LEU A 129 -10.41 9.58 -6.88
C LEU A 129 -10.85 8.15 -6.49
N HIS A 130 -12.00 7.99 -5.81
CA HIS A 130 -12.54 6.68 -5.49
C HIS A 130 -12.94 5.92 -6.77
N ALA A 131 -13.73 6.56 -7.62
CA ALA A 131 -14.21 5.99 -8.88
C ALA A 131 -13.29 6.28 -10.09
N LEU A 132 -12.19 7.01 -9.88
CA LEU A 132 -11.23 7.43 -10.92
C LEU A 132 -11.91 8.20 -12.06
N GLN A 133 -12.67 9.22 -11.69
CA GLN A 133 -13.29 10.14 -12.63
C GLN A 133 -12.58 11.49 -12.58
N HIS A 134 -11.91 11.86 -13.68
CA HIS A 134 -11.19 13.12 -13.87
C HIS A 134 -9.94 13.33 -13.00
N VAL A 135 -9.74 12.56 -11.93
CA VAL A 135 -8.55 12.63 -11.07
C VAL A 135 -8.00 11.24 -10.78
N PHE A 136 -6.66 11.11 -10.79
CA PHE A 136 -5.97 9.83 -10.70
C PHE A 136 -4.74 9.95 -9.81
N ALA A 137 -4.52 9.00 -8.90
CA ALA A 137 -3.21 8.81 -8.29
C ALA A 137 -2.27 8.19 -9.32
N ARG A 138 -1.06 8.75 -9.43
CA ARG A 138 -0.01 8.27 -10.34
C ARG A 138 1.30 8.09 -9.58
N PRO A 139 2.01 6.98 -9.78
CA PRO A 139 3.28 6.76 -9.12
C PRO A 139 4.34 7.73 -9.65
N THR A 140 5.17 8.26 -8.77
CA THR A 140 6.39 9.00 -9.15
C THR A 140 7.53 8.05 -9.51
N GLY A 141 7.45 6.80 -9.11
CA GLY A 141 8.52 5.80 -9.18
C GLY A 141 9.37 5.71 -7.92
N GLU A 142 9.24 6.69 -7.01
CA GLU A 142 9.96 6.71 -5.75
C GLU A 142 9.29 5.77 -4.73
N CYS A 143 9.99 4.67 -4.43
CA CYS A 143 9.56 3.68 -3.45
C CYS A 143 10.75 3.22 -2.61
N LYS A 144 10.59 3.23 -1.28
CA LYS A 144 11.62 2.84 -0.32
C LYS A 144 11.14 1.65 0.52
N PRO A 145 11.60 0.42 0.22
CA PRO A 145 11.31 -0.73 1.05
C PRO A 145 12.22 -0.77 2.29
N THR A 146 11.69 -1.27 3.39
CA THR A 146 12.43 -1.61 4.60
C THR A 146 12.03 -3.02 5.02
N SER A 147 13.01 -3.85 5.34
CA SER A 147 12.83 -5.20 5.88
C SER A 147 13.45 -5.28 7.26
N GLY A 148 12.90 -6.10 8.14
CA GLY A 148 13.41 -6.20 9.50
C GLY A 148 12.85 -7.38 10.31
N PRO A 149 13.33 -7.56 11.54
CA PRO A 149 12.83 -8.64 12.40
C PRO A 149 11.46 -8.35 13.02
N VAL A 150 11.00 -7.10 13.00
CA VAL A 150 9.77 -6.66 13.67
C VAL A 150 8.71 -6.25 12.66
N PHE A 151 9.10 -5.58 11.58
CA PHE A 151 8.19 -5.14 10.54
C PHE A 151 8.89 -5.04 9.18
N ALA A 152 8.09 -5.11 8.13
CA ALA A 152 8.46 -4.61 6.81
C ALA A 152 7.61 -3.39 6.46
N GLN A 153 8.17 -2.46 5.70
CA GLN A 153 7.52 -1.23 5.31
C GLN A 153 7.84 -0.87 3.87
N ILE A 154 6.88 -0.28 3.20
CA ILE A 154 7.03 0.39 1.92
C ILE A 154 6.64 1.84 2.13
N GLU A 155 7.50 2.76 1.69
CA GLU A 155 7.15 4.17 1.52
C GLU A 155 7.10 4.45 0.03
N ALA A 156 5.97 4.89 -0.47
CA ALA A 156 5.77 5.22 -1.88
C ALA A 156 5.33 6.68 -2.02
N GLU A 157 5.84 7.34 -3.07
CA GLU A 157 5.42 8.68 -3.42
C GLU A 157 4.54 8.64 -4.67
N ASN A 158 3.38 9.28 -4.56
CA ASN A 158 2.41 9.42 -5.63
C ASN A 158 2.07 10.89 -5.85
N VAL A 159 1.52 11.19 -7.01
CA VAL A 159 0.95 12.49 -7.31
C VAL A 159 -0.47 12.31 -7.81
N TRP A 160 -1.40 13.12 -7.30
CA TRP A 160 -2.75 13.14 -7.85
C TRP A 160 -2.78 14.13 -8.98
N LEU A 161 -3.18 13.66 -10.13
CA LEU A 161 -3.26 14.44 -11.35
C LEU A 161 -4.69 14.50 -11.83
N TRP A 162 -5.11 15.68 -12.26
CA TRP A 162 -6.27 15.83 -13.11
C TRP A 162 -6.02 15.16 -14.48
N GLU A 163 -7.06 14.81 -15.21
CA GLU A 163 -6.95 14.23 -16.56
C GLU A 163 -6.24 15.14 -17.58
N ASN A 164 -6.22 16.44 -17.34
CA ASN A 164 -5.45 17.41 -18.12
C ASN A 164 -3.95 17.46 -17.74
N GLY A 165 -3.52 16.64 -16.75
CA GLY A 165 -2.14 16.56 -16.29
C GLY A 165 -1.77 17.58 -15.20
N GLU A 166 -2.69 18.45 -14.77
CA GLU A 166 -2.44 19.39 -13.66
C GLU A 166 -2.31 18.65 -12.33
N SER A 167 -1.26 18.95 -11.57
CA SER A 167 -1.01 18.35 -10.28
C SER A 167 -1.92 18.94 -9.19
N LEU A 168 -2.54 18.08 -8.40
CA LEU A 168 -3.41 18.46 -7.30
C LEU A 168 -2.76 18.21 -5.93
N VAL A 169 -2.24 17.01 -5.68
CA VAL A 169 -1.71 16.57 -4.37
C VAL A 169 -0.44 15.75 -4.58
N ASN A 170 0.57 15.99 -3.74
CA ASN A 170 1.66 15.07 -3.54
C ASN A 170 1.32 14.15 -2.35
N GLU A 171 1.30 12.86 -2.57
CA GLU A 171 0.95 11.85 -1.59
C GLU A 171 2.19 11.04 -1.20
N ARG A 172 2.30 10.74 0.09
CA ARG A 172 3.24 9.75 0.62
C ARG A 172 2.46 8.65 1.31
N ALA A 173 2.42 7.47 0.69
CA ALA A 173 1.83 6.27 1.25
C ALA A 173 2.86 5.52 2.09
N ILE A 174 2.48 5.13 3.32
CA ILE A 174 3.30 4.31 4.21
C ILE A 174 2.51 3.05 4.55
N ILE A 175 2.98 1.92 4.04
CA ILE A 175 2.38 0.62 4.25
C ILE A 175 3.33 -0.20 5.13
N ARG A 176 2.86 -0.63 6.29
CA ARG A 176 3.67 -1.40 7.24
C ARG A 176 2.92 -2.64 7.70
N ALA A 177 3.61 -3.77 7.67
CA ALA A 177 3.15 -5.02 8.25
C ALA A 177 4.12 -5.46 9.36
N TYR A 178 3.59 -5.99 10.44
CA TYR A 178 4.36 -6.46 11.58
C TYR A 178 4.43 -7.99 11.60
N HIS A 179 5.52 -8.51 12.14
CA HIS A 179 5.67 -9.94 12.42
C HIS A 179 4.59 -10.39 13.42
N ALA A 180 3.92 -11.52 13.11
CA ALA A 180 2.84 -12.10 13.92
C ALA A 180 3.35 -13.11 14.98
#